data_1d3ecf67887e0fc65a392debcd02909c
#
_entry.id   1d3ecf67887e0fc65a392debcd02909c
#
_cell.length_a   1.000
_cell.length_b   1.000
_cell.length_c   1.000
_cell.angle_alpha   90.00
_cell.angle_beta   90.00
_cell.angle_gamma   90.00
#
_symmetry.space_group_name_H-M   'P 1'
#
loop_
_entity.id
_entity.type
_entity.pdbx_description
1 polymer ?
#
loop_
_entity_poly.entity_id
_entity_poly.type
_entity_poly.pdbx_seq_one_letter_code
_entity_poly.pdbx_strand_id
1 'polypeptide(L)'
;SLLCTFACTGRGDLVLGGMAKRIPRPRSTGYPSDVTDEEWALVVPYLTLSRHDSPQRTHDLRTVFNAVRWLVRTGASWRMMPNDLPPWPAIYQQWQRWVRAGCFEALVHDLRVLLRTHAGRAAQPTAMILDSRTLQSTPESGARAGYDGAKRRKGAKVHAAVDTLGHLLTLHVTPADAQDRAQ
;
A
#
# COMPACT_ATOMS: atom_id res chain seq x y z
N SER A 1 28.31 -3.37 30.46
CA SER A 1 29.59 -2.65 30.64
C SER A 1 30.16 -2.26 29.30
N LEU A 2 30.06 -1.04 28.90
CA LEU A 2 31.10 -0.15 28.38
C LEU A 2 30.43 1.06 27.74
N LEU A 3 30.42 2.10 28.54
CA LEU A 3 30.22 3.49 28.15
C LEU A 3 31.31 3.90 27.15
N CYS A 4 30.96 4.61 26.11
CA CYS A 4 31.87 5.53 25.44
C CYS A 4 31.17 6.88 25.23
N THR A 5 31.48 7.76 26.14
CA THR A 5 31.29 9.19 26.15
C THR A 5 32.14 9.79 25.03
N PHE A 6 31.56 10.60 24.14
CA PHE A 6 32.32 11.58 23.38
C PHE A 6 31.72 12.96 23.55
N ALA A 7 32.57 13.81 24.10
CA ALA A 7 32.31 15.16 24.49
C ALA A 7 32.18 16.10 23.27
N CYS A 8 31.31 17.07 23.44
CA CYS A 8 31.10 18.21 22.58
C CYS A 8 32.08 19.35 22.97
N THR A 9 32.83 19.90 22.04
CA THR A 9 33.39 21.24 22.06
C THR A 9 33.21 21.80 20.66
N GLY A 10 32.51 22.80 20.33
CA GLY A 10 32.39 24.16 20.76
C GLY A 10 32.74 25.11 19.62
N ARG A 11 31.83 26.04 19.30
CA ARG A 11 31.96 27.30 18.62
C ARG A 11 31.97 27.40 17.11
N GLY A 12 31.09 28.27 16.63
CA GLY A 12 31.23 29.02 15.40
C GLY A 12 29.92 29.40 14.74
N ASP A 13 29.25 30.44 15.24
CA ASP A 13 28.18 31.13 14.52
C ASP A 13 28.70 31.70 13.20
N LEU A 14 28.04 31.38 12.10
CA LEU A 14 27.98 32.23 10.92
C LEU A 14 26.62 32.05 10.24
N VAL A 15 25.74 33.01 10.49
CA VAL A 15 24.52 33.26 9.75
C VAL A 15 24.90 33.75 8.37
N LEU A 16 24.72 32.94 7.35
CA LEU A 16 24.62 33.37 5.95
C LEU A 16 23.38 32.75 5.35
N GLY A 17 22.41 33.63 5.12
CA GLY A 17 21.23 33.32 4.32
C GLY A 17 21.62 32.90 2.90
N GLY A 18 21.60 31.63 2.67
CA GLY A 18 21.70 31.04 1.36
C GLY A 18 20.66 29.94 1.30
N MET A 19 19.73 30.01 0.33
CA MET A 19 18.84 28.93 -0.02
C MET A 19 19.65 27.64 -0.10
N ALA A 20 19.57 26.80 0.91
CA ALA A 20 20.22 25.49 0.91
C ALA A 20 19.62 24.69 -0.25
N LYS A 21 20.36 24.60 -1.34
CA LYS A 21 20.08 23.68 -2.45
C LYS A 21 19.97 22.30 -1.84
N ARG A 22 18.75 21.75 -1.81
CA ARG A 22 18.48 20.40 -1.34
C ARG A 22 19.38 19.45 -2.12
N ILE A 23 20.38 18.88 -1.47
CA ILE A 23 21.22 17.83 -2.05
C ILE A 23 20.29 16.73 -2.47
N PRO A 24 20.27 16.29 -3.75
CA PRO A 24 19.47 15.15 -4.18
C PRO A 24 19.90 13.94 -3.34
N ARG A 25 18.96 13.35 -2.60
CA ARG A 25 19.24 12.08 -1.90
C ARG A 25 19.70 11.07 -2.95
N PRO A 26 20.76 10.27 -2.70
CA PRO A 26 21.16 9.22 -3.60
C PRO A 26 19.94 8.33 -3.88
N ARG A 27 19.73 7.95 -5.14
CA ARG A 27 18.68 6.99 -5.51
C ARG A 27 18.90 5.75 -4.64
N SER A 28 17.90 5.38 -3.86
CA SER A 28 17.95 4.16 -3.08
C SER A 28 18.27 3.00 -4.02
N THR A 29 19.15 2.11 -3.60
CA THR A 29 19.22 0.77 -4.18
C THR A 29 17.83 0.19 -4.02
N GLY A 30 17.10 -0.07 -5.13
CA GLY A 30 15.69 -0.41 -5.13
C GLY A 30 15.35 -1.52 -4.14
N TYR A 31 14.18 -1.42 -3.53
CA TYR A 31 13.67 -2.49 -2.68
C TYR A 31 13.20 -3.68 -3.53
N PRO A 32 13.29 -4.92 -3.03
CA PRO A 32 12.76 -6.10 -3.73
C PRO A 32 11.25 -6.02 -4.04
N SER A 33 10.56 -5.08 -3.42
CA SER A 33 9.14 -4.78 -3.67
C SER A 33 8.92 -3.74 -4.77
N ASP A 34 9.97 -3.11 -5.28
CA ASP A 34 9.83 -2.06 -6.29
C ASP A 34 9.37 -2.66 -7.62
N VAL A 35 8.53 -1.89 -8.33
CA VAL A 35 8.06 -2.29 -9.66
C VAL A 35 9.16 -2.13 -10.70
N THR A 36 9.20 -3.04 -11.65
CA THR A 36 10.04 -2.90 -12.86
C THR A 36 9.50 -1.78 -13.77
N ASP A 37 10.23 -1.43 -14.81
CA ASP A 37 9.76 -0.42 -15.77
C ASP A 37 8.53 -0.90 -16.53
N GLU A 38 8.50 -2.19 -16.88
CA GLU A 38 7.38 -2.82 -17.55
C GLU A 38 6.12 -2.88 -16.66
N GLU A 39 6.28 -3.30 -15.40
CA GLU A 39 5.18 -3.28 -14.42
C GLU A 39 4.66 -1.86 -14.21
N TRP A 40 5.57 -0.87 -14.10
CA TRP A 40 5.19 0.52 -13.94
C TRP A 40 4.41 1.05 -15.14
N ALA A 41 4.82 0.70 -16.36
CA ALA A 41 4.11 1.10 -17.58
C ALA A 41 2.65 0.60 -17.62
N LEU A 42 2.38 -0.59 -17.03
CA LEU A 42 1.02 -1.13 -16.89
C LEU A 42 0.20 -0.41 -15.81
N VAL A 43 0.83 0.05 -14.76
CA VAL A 43 0.15 0.58 -13.56
C VAL A 43 -0.08 2.10 -13.65
N VAL A 44 0.85 2.84 -14.24
CA VAL A 44 0.82 4.31 -14.25
C VAL A 44 -0.46 4.93 -14.82
N PRO A 45 -1.13 4.37 -15.87
CA PRO A 45 -2.36 4.96 -16.40
C PRO A 45 -3.49 5.03 -15.37
N TYR A 46 -3.58 4.07 -14.47
CA TYR A 46 -4.60 4.02 -13.41
C TYR A 46 -4.29 4.99 -12.27
N LEU A 47 -3.02 5.25 -12.00
CA LEU A 47 -2.59 6.06 -10.86
C LEU A 47 -2.47 7.55 -11.18
N THR A 48 -2.54 7.93 -12.46
CA THR A 48 -2.44 9.32 -12.91
C THR A 48 -3.80 10.00 -12.83
N LEU A 49 -4.16 10.55 -11.65
CA LEU A 49 -5.42 11.25 -11.40
C LEU A 49 -5.41 12.72 -11.84
N SER A 50 -4.25 13.30 -12.03
CA SER A 50 -4.07 14.70 -12.42
C SER A 50 -2.91 14.81 -13.40
N ARG A 51 -2.85 15.94 -14.12
CA ARG A 51 -1.76 16.22 -15.07
C ARG A 51 -0.39 15.99 -14.40
N HIS A 52 0.54 15.47 -15.18
CA HIS A 52 1.89 15.14 -14.70
C HIS A 52 2.65 16.37 -14.15
N ASP A 53 2.39 17.54 -14.73
CA ASP A 53 2.98 18.84 -14.41
C ASP A 53 2.23 19.61 -13.31
N SER A 54 1.30 18.96 -12.60
CA SER A 54 0.55 19.62 -11.54
C SER A 54 1.49 20.16 -10.44
N PRO A 55 1.42 21.47 -10.10
CA PRO A 55 2.30 22.08 -9.10
C PRO A 55 2.14 21.49 -7.68
N GLN A 56 1.07 20.74 -7.45
CA GLN A 56 0.81 20.05 -6.17
C GLN A 56 1.53 18.70 -6.07
N ARG A 57 2.16 18.22 -7.14
CA ARG A 57 2.88 16.95 -7.15
C ARG A 57 4.30 17.14 -6.63
N THR A 58 4.49 16.90 -5.34
CA THR A 58 5.79 17.06 -4.66
C THR A 58 6.68 15.80 -4.77
N HIS A 59 6.05 14.64 -4.99
CA HIS A 59 6.74 13.35 -5.05
C HIS A 59 6.38 12.61 -6.34
N ASP A 60 7.35 11.90 -6.90
CA ASP A 60 7.14 11.03 -8.05
C ASP A 60 6.15 9.91 -7.70
N LEU A 61 5.17 9.64 -8.60
CA LEU A 61 4.11 8.65 -8.36
C LEU A 61 4.65 7.23 -8.23
N ARG A 62 5.70 6.89 -9.00
CA ARG A 62 6.33 5.56 -8.92
C ARG A 62 6.96 5.34 -7.55
N THR A 63 7.67 6.35 -7.04
CA THR A 63 8.26 6.29 -5.71
C THR A 63 7.20 6.14 -4.62
N VAL A 64 6.08 6.87 -4.73
CA VAL A 64 4.96 6.73 -3.78
C VAL A 64 4.31 5.34 -3.88
N PHE A 65 4.13 4.81 -5.08
CA PHE A 65 3.57 3.49 -5.29
C PHE A 65 4.49 2.39 -4.74
N ASN A 66 5.79 2.48 -4.97
CA ASN A 66 6.79 1.58 -4.40
C ASN A 66 6.78 1.61 -2.87
N ALA A 67 6.61 2.79 -2.27
CA ALA A 67 6.47 2.91 -0.82
C ALA A 67 5.22 2.20 -0.28
N VAL A 68 4.09 2.29 -0.98
CA VAL A 68 2.88 1.53 -0.63
C VAL A 68 3.13 0.02 -0.78
N ARG A 69 3.75 -0.43 -1.86
CA ARG A 69 4.12 -1.84 -2.06
C ARG A 69 5.06 -2.35 -0.96
N TRP A 70 6.05 -1.55 -0.59
CA TRP A 70 6.96 -1.87 0.51
C TRP A 70 6.18 -2.09 1.82
N LEU A 71 5.27 -1.16 2.15
CA LEU A 71 4.44 -1.26 3.35
C LEU A 71 3.60 -2.55 3.36
N VAL A 72 2.95 -2.87 2.25
CA VAL A 72 2.13 -4.09 2.10
C VAL A 72 2.98 -5.36 2.22
N ARG A 73 4.18 -5.37 1.63
CA ARG A 73 5.08 -6.54 1.65
C ARG A 73 5.68 -6.79 3.01
N THR A 74 6.01 -5.74 3.75
CA THR A 74 6.64 -5.84 5.08
C THR A 74 5.64 -5.97 6.21
N GLY A 75 4.39 -5.53 6.02
CA GLY A 75 3.40 -5.41 7.10
C GLY A 75 3.77 -4.36 8.15
N ALA A 76 4.73 -3.47 7.85
CA ALA A 76 5.17 -2.45 8.79
C ALA A 76 4.09 -1.38 9.02
N SER A 77 4.14 -0.70 10.15
CA SER A 77 3.26 0.45 10.38
C SER A 77 3.70 1.66 9.54
N TRP A 78 2.77 2.58 9.25
CA TRP A 78 3.06 3.79 8.49
C TRP A 78 4.23 4.61 9.03
N ARG A 79 4.36 4.66 10.36
CA ARG A 79 5.41 5.41 11.05
C ARG A 79 6.79 4.77 10.94
N MET A 80 6.86 3.51 10.53
CA MET A 80 8.11 2.77 10.31
C MET A 80 8.63 2.89 8.87
N MET A 81 8.03 3.78 8.07
CA MET A 81 8.46 4.02 6.70
C MET A 81 9.94 4.43 6.65
N PRO A 82 10.77 3.80 5.79
CA PRO A 82 12.18 4.16 5.64
C PRO A 82 12.40 5.63 5.28
N ASN A 83 13.47 6.22 5.78
CA ASN A 83 13.79 7.65 5.59
C ASN A 83 14.21 8.02 4.17
N ASP A 84 14.57 7.04 3.34
CA ASP A 84 14.91 7.21 1.92
C ASP A 84 13.67 7.26 1.02
N LEU A 85 12.51 6.84 1.53
CA LEU A 85 11.21 7.00 0.88
C LEU A 85 10.57 8.36 1.24
N PRO A 86 9.56 8.82 0.49
CA PRO A 86 8.82 10.02 0.84
C PRO A 86 8.21 9.93 2.25
N PRO A 87 7.96 11.07 2.93
CA PRO A 87 7.34 11.06 4.25
C PRO A 87 6.00 10.31 4.24
N TRP A 88 5.79 9.43 5.21
CA TRP A 88 4.59 8.60 5.28
C TRP A 88 3.25 9.37 5.18
N PRO A 89 3.09 10.62 5.69
CA PRO A 89 1.83 11.34 5.51
C PRO A 89 1.54 11.69 4.05
N ALA A 90 2.57 12.00 3.26
CA ALA A 90 2.41 12.29 1.84
C ALA A 90 2.03 11.02 1.05
N ILE A 91 2.66 9.88 1.37
CA ILE A 91 2.32 8.58 0.79
C ILE A 91 0.88 8.21 1.14
N TYR A 92 0.49 8.35 2.42
CA TYR A 92 -0.85 8.05 2.90
C TYR A 92 -1.93 8.89 2.21
N GLN A 93 -1.70 10.20 2.06
CA GLN A 93 -2.64 11.07 1.35
C GLN A 93 -2.82 10.67 -0.12
N GLN A 94 -1.72 10.34 -0.82
CA GLN A 94 -1.81 9.91 -2.20
C GLN A 94 -2.48 8.54 -2.32
N TRP A 95 -2.18 7.60 -1.44
CA TRP A 95 -2.85 6.31 -1.35
C TRP A 95 -4.37 6.48 -1.14
N GLN A 96 -4.79 7.36 -0.23
CA GLN A 96 -6.22 7.68 -0.01
C GLN A 96 -6.90 8.23 -1.26
N ARG A 97 -6.20 9.05 -2.06
CA ARG A 97 -6.75 9.55 -3.33
C ARG A 97 -6.97 8.41 -4.31
N TRP A 98 -6.02 7.50 -4.45
CA TRP A 98 -6.15 6.33 -5.33
C TRP A 98 -7.28 5.41 -4.91
N VAL A 99 -7.41 5.14 -3.60
CA VAL A 99 -8.52 4.32 -3.06
C VAL A 99 -9.87 4.97 -3.35
N ARG A 100 -10.02 6.26 -3.06
CA ARG A 100 -11.29 6.98 -3.32
C ARG A 100 -11.65 7.07 -4.80
N ALA A 101 -10.68 7.08 -5.67
CA ALA A 101 -10.87 7.10 -7.12
C ALA A 101 -11.08 5.71 -7.73
N GLY A 102 -11.05 4.63 -6.92
CA GLY A 102 -11.23 3.26 -7.43
C GLY A 102 -10.08 2.76 -8.31
N CYS A 103 -8.88 3.36 -8.20
CA CYS A 103 -7.75 3.02 -9.07
C CYS A 103 -7.33 1.56 -8.97
N PHE A 104 -7.33 1.01 -7.75
CA PHE A 104 -6.89 -0.36 -7.52
C PHE A 104 -7.91 -1.38 -8.01
N GLU A 105 -9.20 -1.08 -7.86
CA GLU A 105 -10.29 -1.92 -8.36
C GLU A 105 -10.24 -2.01 -9.88
N ALA A 106 -10.08 -0.87 -10.58
CA ALA A 106 -9.95 -0.82 -12.03
C ALA A 106 -8.69 -1.58 -12.50
N LEU A 107 -7.54 -1.33 -11.86
CA LEU A 107 -6.30 -2.02 -12.17
C LEU A 107 -6.42 -3.54 -12.01
N VAL A 108 -6.97 -4.02 -10.89
CA VAL A 108 -7.15 -5.46 -10.63
C VAL A 108 -8.11 -6.09 -11.62
N HIS A 109 -9.19 -5.39 -11.98
CA HIS A 109 -10.15 -5.85 -12.98
C HIS A 109 -9.46 -6.08 -14.33
N ASP A 110 -8.75 -5.08 -14.84
CA ASP A 110 -8.14 -5.16 -16.18
C ASP A 110 -6.96 -6.13 -16.23
N LEU A 111 -6.14 -6.19 -15.18
CA LEU A 111 -5.09 -7.20 -15.06
C LEU A 111 -5.67 -8.63 -15.05
N ARG A 112 -6.77 -8.84 -14.35
CA ARG A 112 -7.46 -10.14 -14.36
C ARG A 112 -7.94 -10.51 -15.76
N VAL A 113 -8.59 -9.58 -16.47
CA VAL A 113 -9.03 -9.79 -17.85
C VAL A 113 -7.86 -10.18 -18.74
N LEU A 114 -6.74 -9.42 -18.65
CA LEU A 114 -5.53 -9.67 -19.41
C LEU A 114 -4.95 -11.06 -19.12
N LEU A 115 -4.79 -11.42 -17.84
CA LEU A 115 -4.24 -12.70 -17.43
C LEU A 115 -5.12 -13.89 -17.85
N ARG A 116 -6.45 -13.75 -17.75
CA ARG A 116 -7.39 -14.78 -18.18
C ARG A 116 -7.35 -15.01 -19.69
N THR A 117 -7.37 -13.94 -20.48
CA THR A 117 -7.29 -14.04 -21.94
C THR A 117 -5.96 -14.61 -22.39
N HIS A 118 -4.86 -14.22 -21.74
CA HIS A 118 -3.55 -14.83 -22.00
C HIS A 118 -3.51 -16.34 -21.69
N ALA A 119 -4.24 -16.78 -20.67
CA ALA A 119 -4.40 -18.19 -20.31
C ALA A 119 -5.45 -18.94 -21.19
N GLY A 120 -5.93 -18.33 -22.27
CA GLY A 120 -6.94 -18.91 -23.16
C GLY A 120 -8.32 -19.06 -22.51
N ARG A 121 -8.62 -18.27 -21.49
CA ARG A 121 -9.91 -18.28 -20.79
C ARG A 121 -10.77 -17.07 -21.18
N ALA A 122 -12.08 -17.21 -21.01
CA ALA A 122 -12.99 -16.08 -21.17
C ALA A 122 -12.62 -14.93 -20.22
N ALA A 123 -12.74 -13.68 -20.68
CA ALA A 123 -12.43 -12.49 -19.92
C ALA A 123 -13.19 -12.45 -18.57
N GLN A 124 -14.47 -12.84 -18.59
CA GLN A 124 -15.29 -12.96 -17.39
C GLN A 124 -15.31 -14.41 -16.89
N PRO A 125 -15.09 -14.63 -15.58
CA PRO A 125 -15.20 -15.96 -14.99
C PRO A 125 -16.67 -16.41 -14.91
N THR A 126 -16.89 -17.68 -15.16
CA THR A 126 -18.20 -18.33 -15.03
C THR A 126 -18.39 -19.02 -13.68
N ALA A 127 -17.31 -19.17 -12.92
CA ALA A 127 -17.31 -19.74 -11.58
C ALA A 127 -16.38 -18.97 -10.68
N MET A 128 -16.71 -18.90 -9.39
CA MET A 128 -15.90 -18.24 -8.35
C MET A 128 -15.78 -19.16 -7.14
N ILE A 129 -14.69 -18.97 -6.42
CA ILE A 129 -14.41 -19.61 -5.13
C ILE A 129 -14.49 -18.52 -4.08
N LEU A 130 -15.32 -18.74 -3.07
CA LEU A 130 -15.47 -17.85 -1.93
C LEU A 130 -14.66 -18.39 -0.75
N ASP A 131 -13.87 -17.55 -0.13
CA ASP A 131 -13.16 -17.86 1.10
C ASP A 131 -13.35 -16.72 2.12
N SER A 132 -13.44 -17.08 3.39
CA SER A 132 -13.49 -16.11 4.48
C SER A 132 -12.45 -16.41 5.54
N ARG A 133 -11.69 -15.40 5.92
CA ARG A 133 -10.64 -15.50 6.92
C ARG A 133 -10.78 -14.44 8.00
N THR A 134 -10.73 -14.87 9.27
CA THR A 134 -10.71 -13.95 10.40
C THR A 134 -9.27 -13.52 10.68
N LEU A 135 -9.02 -12.22 10.58
CA LEU A 135 -7.77 -11.58 10.97
C LEU A 135 -7.93 -11.05 12.40
N GLN A 136 -6.96 -11.40 13.25
CA GLN A 136 -6.95 -10.88 14.61
C GLN A 136 -6.68 -9.37 14.60
N SER A 137 -7.47 -8.62 15.33
CA SER A 137 -7.28 -7.18 15.49
C SER A 137 -6.35 -6.87 16.66
N THR A 138 -5.69 -5.72 16.55
CA THR A 138 -5.01 -5.10 17.68
C THR A 138 -6.03 -4.35 18.56
N PRO A 139 -5.69 -4.00 19.82
CA PRO A 139 -6.58 -3.23 20.68
C PRO A 139 -7.05 -1.90 20.06
N GLU A 140 -6.22 -1.30 19.18
CA GLU A 140 -6.47 -0.03 18.52
C GLU A 140 -7.52 -0.11 17.39
N SER A 141 -7.91 -1.31 16.97
CA SER A 141 -8.89 -1.50 15.88
C SER A 141 -10.30 -1.00 16.23
N GLY A 142 -10.58 -0.77 17.50
CA GLY A 142 -11.81 -0.13 17.99
C GLY A 142 -13.09 -0.84 17.56
N ALA A 143 -14.11 -0.06 17.19
CA ALA A 143 -15.45 -0.54 16.82
C ALA A 143 -15.51 -1.33 15.49
N ARG A 144 -14.43 -1.35 14.71
CA ARG A 144 -14.35 -2.14 13.46
C ARG A 144 -14.05 -3.61 13.69
N ALA A 145 -13.73 -4.00 14.92
CA ALA A 145 -13.42 -5.36 15.29
C ALA A 145 -14.58 -6.00 16.06
N GLY A 146 -15.14 -7.08 15.50
CA GLY A 146 -16.12 -7.94 16.15
C GLY A 146 -15.47 -9.17 16.80
N TYR A 147 -16.25 -9.93 17.57
CA TYR A 147 -15.79 -11.17 18.19
C TYR A 147 -16.31 -12.39 17.44
N ASP A 148 -15.39 -13.16 16.85
CA ASP A 148 -15.71 -14.45 16.23
C ASP A 148 -15.79 -15.54 17.33
N GLY A 149 -17.01 -15.92 17.68
CA GLY A 149 -17.26 -16.91 18.73
C GLY A 149 -16.74 -18.31 18.35
N ALA A 150 -16.75 -18.68 17.07
CA ALA A 150 -16.28 -19.98 16.60
C ALA A 150 -14.75 -20.08 16.67
N LYS A 151 -14.05 -19.03 16.29
CA LYS A 151 -12.58 -18.97 16.32
C LYS A 151 -12.02 -18.37 17.63
N ARG A 152 -12.90 -17.96 18.56
CA ARG A 152 -12.57 -17.36 19.86
C ARG A 152 -11.55 -16.22 19.77
N ARG A 153 -11.73 -15.33 18.79
CA ARG A 153 -10.84 -14.18 18.58
C ARG A 153 -11.58 -12.93 18.16
N LYS A 154 -11.09 -11.81 18.62
CA LYS A 154 -11.57 -10.50 18.19
C LYS A 154 -10.84 -10.08 16.91
N GLY A 155 -11.58 -9.60 15.91
CA GLY A 155 -10.96 -9.23 14.66
C GLY A 155 -11.91 -8.75 13.59
N ALA A 156 -11.43 -8.78 12.37
CA ALA A 156 -12.22 -8.52 11.17
C ALA A 156 -12.22 -9.79 10.30
N LYS A 157 -13.34 -10.08 9.65
CA LYS A 157 -13.40 -11.09 8.60
C LYS A 157 -13.09 -10.46 7.26
N VAL A 158 -12.23 -11.11 6.51
CA VAL A 158 -11.94 -10.80 5.12
C VAL A 158 -12.62 -11.87 4.28
N HIS A 159 -13.58 -11.45 3.46
CA HIS A 159 -14.25 -12.28 2.49
C HIS A 159 -13.61 -12.01 1.13
N ALA A 160 -13.04 -13.01 0.51
CA ALA A 160 -12.43 -12.93 -0.80
C ALA A 160 -13.17 -13.82 -1.78
N ALA A 161 -13.50 -13.29 -2.95
CA ALA A 161 -13.91 -14.08 -4.09
C ALA A 161 -12.77 -14.12 -5.10
N VAL A 162 -12.40 -15.31 -5.54
CA VAL A 162 -11.39 -15.53 -6.58
C VAL A 162 -11.97 -16.37 -7.70
N ASP A 163 -11.41 -16.24 -8.90
CA ASP A 163 -11.76 -17.13 -10.01
C ASP A 163 -11.05 -18.48 -9.90
N THR A 164 -11.30 -19.38 -10.82
CA THR A 164 -10.69 -20.72 -10.87
C THR A 164 -9.18 -20.72 -11.15
N LEU A 165 -8.61 -19.58 -11.53
CA LEU A 165 -7.18 -19.36 -11.69
C LEU A 165 -6.55 -18.69 -10.47
N GLY A 166 -7.35 -18.37 -9.44
CA GLY A 166 -6.90 -17.70 -8.23
C GLY A 166 -6.83 -16.16 -8.34
N HIS A 167 -7.34 -15.57 -9.42
CA HIS A 167 -7.36 -14.11 -9.55
C HIS A 167 -8.49 -13.49 -8.75
N LEU A 168 -8.19 -12.41 -8.02
CA LEU A 168 -9.14 -11.71 -7.17
C LEU A 168 -10.29 -11.11 -7.99
N LEU A 169 -11.52 -11.40 -7.59
CA LEU A 169 -12.75 -10.81 -8.12
C LEU A 169 -13.23 -9.66 -7.25
N THR A 170 -13.36 -9.92 -5.97
CA THR A 170 -13.77 -8.92 -4.98
C THR A 170 -13.22 -9.25 -3.60
N LEU A 171 -13.11 -8.23 -2.78
CA LEU A 171 -12.70 -8.33 -1.39
C LEU A 171 -13.66 -7.50 -0.53
N HIS A 172 -14.20 -8.12 0.52
CA HIS A 172 -15.06 -7.43 1.47
C HIS A 172 -14.55 -7.65 2.89
N VAL A 173 -14.56 -6.61 3.72
CA VAL A 173 -14.07 -6.68 5.09
C VAL A 173 -15.18 -6.29 6.04
N THR A 174 -15.52 -7.20 6.96
CA THR A 174 -16.55 -6.99 7.97
C THR A 174 -16.00 -7.17 9.39
N PRO A 175 -16.67 -6.66 10.43
CA PRO A 175 -16.40 -7.11 11.78
C PRO A 175 -16.56 -8.62 11.91
N ALA A 176 -15.76 -9.26 12.78
CA ALA A 176 -15.70 -10.74 12.84
C ALA A 176 -16.97 -11.40 13.40
N ASP A 177 -17.86 -10.64 14.01
CA ASP A 177 -19.19 -11.07 14.48
C ASP A 177 -20.25 -11.10 13.37
N ALA A 178 -19.98 -10.49 12.21
CA ALA A 178 -20.88 -10.57 11.07
C ALA A 178 -20.99 -12.01 10.55
N GLN A 179 -22.23 -12.44 10.24
CA GLN A 179 -22.47 -13.78 9.69
C GLN A 179 -22.09 -13.85 8.22
N ASP A 180 -21.43 -14.93 7.81
CA ASP A 180 -20.98 -15.11 6.41
C ASP A 180 -22.12 -15.17 5.40
N ARG A 181 -23.34 -15.55 5.84
CA ARG A 181 -24.54 -15.65 5.00
C ARG A 181 -25.23 -14.31 4.71
N ALA A 182 -24.83 -13.24 5.39
CA ALA A 182 -25.42 -11.91 5.27
C ALA A 182 -24.64 -10.98 4.33
N GLN A 183 -23.66 -11.51 3.60
CA GLN A 183 -22.71 -10.74 2.78
C GLN A 183 -22.88 -10.98 1.28
#